data_40ce3577d9f7be9250fe8c14047d5584
#
_entry.id   40ce3577d9f7be9250fe8c14047d5584
#
_cell.length_a   1.000
_cell.length_b   1.000
_cell.length_c   1.000
_cell.angle_alpha   90.00
_cell.angle_beta   90.00
_cell.angle_gamma   90.00
#
_symmetry.space_group_name_H-M   'P 1'
#
loop_
_entity.id
_entity.type
_entity.pdbx_description
1 polymer ?
#
loop_
_entity_poly.entity_id
_entity_poly.type
_entity_poly.pdbx_seq_one_letter_code
_entity_poly.pdbx_strand_id
1 'polypeptide(L)'
;MFRQIIRGAKYFLQEVIFKFKLPPKPVPKIDLQEWKDMQKVMYDLQGQSREIKRTQQDISSMKKQLSELRGFFKGKERKSLEGKIELLEDLEKRLHKSMEQIVKREDYPNMQAFQKVYNKAEALIMEYNEELRAWKNQTEQKKENPLEQPKKASVLEKLHRYQQEGRQQPKRLVKKKSMDRER
;
A
#
# COMPACT_ATOMS: atom_id res chain seq x y z
N MET A 1 -42.48 -10.45 -18.50
CA MET A 1 -42.01 -9.29 -17.71
C MET A 1 -41.68 -9.63 -16.25
N PHE A 2 -42.53 -10.24 -15.45
CA PHE A 2 -42.32 -10.55 -14.02
C PHE A 2 -41.04 -11.32 -13.68
N ARG A 3 -40.62 -12.29 -14.50
CA ARG A 3 -39.41 -13.10 -14.24
C ARG A 3 -38.09 -12.32 -14.32
N GLN A 4 -38.05 -11.23 -15.09
CA GLN A 4 -36.86 -10.37 -15.18
C GLN A 4 -36.74 -9.43 -13.97
N ILE A 5 -37.87 -8.96 -13.45
CA ILE A 5 -37.91 -8.10 -12.26
C ILE A 5 -37.44 -8.90 -11.02
N ILE A 6 -37.91 -10.13 -10.87
CA ILE A 6 -37.50 -11.02 -9.75
C ILE A 6 -36.00 -11.34 -9.82
N ARG A 7 -35.43 -11.55 -11.02
CA ARG A 7 -33.97 -11.75 -11.16
C ARG A 7 -33.18 -10.51 -10.79
N GLY A 8 -33.60 -9.31 -11.24
CA GLY A 8 -32.97 -8.05 -10.88
C GLY A 8 -32.97 -7.78 -9.38
N ALA A 9 -34.12 -8.00 -8.71
CA ALA A 9 -34.23 -7.86 -7.27
C ALA A 9 -33.32 -8.85 -6.50
N LYS A 10 -33.22 -10.09 -6.96
CA LYS A 10 -32.35 -11.11 -6.36
C LYS A 10 -30.86 -10.75 -6.48
N TYR A 11 -30.43 -10.23 -7.62
CA TYR A 11 -29.05 -9.75 -7.80
C TYR A 11 -28.77 -8.53 -6.92
N PHE A 12 -29.68 -7.59 -6.86
CA PHE A 12 -29.56 -6.41 -6.02
C PHE A 12 -29.46 -6.78 -4.52
N LEU A 13 -30.33 -7.67 -4.05
CA LEU A 13 -30.29 -8.17 -2.65
C LEU A 13 -28.99 -8.93 -2.35
N GLN A 14 -28.49 -9.75 -3.29
CA GLN A 14 -27.21 -10.42 -3.11
C GLN A 14 -26.04 -9.46 -3.04
N GLU A 15 -26.05 -8.41 -3.85
CA GLU A 15 -25.02 -7.36 -3.85
C GLU A 15 -25.06 -6.53 -2.56
N VAL A 16 -26.26 -6.20 -2.08
CA VAL A 16 -26.45 -5.51 -0.80
C VAL A 16 -25.99 -6.39 0.37
N ILE A 17 -26.41 -7.64 0.43
CA ILE A 17 -25.98 -8.59 1.48
C ILE A 17 -24.47 -8.80 1.45
N PHE A 18 -23.86 -8.85 0.27
CA PHE A 18 -22.41 -8.97 0.12
C PHE A 18 -21.68 -7.74 0.68
N LYS A 19 -22.15 -6.52 0.39
CA LYS A 19 -21.59 -5.27 0.94
C LYS A 19 -21.69 -5.23 2.46
N PHE A 20 -22.79 -5.70 3.05
CA PHE A 20 -22.96 -5.76 4.52
C PHE A 20 -22.10 -6.85 5.19
N LYS A 21 -21.65 -7.87 4.46
CA LYS A 21 -20.79 -8.95 5.01
C LYS A 21 -19.29 -8.61 4.97
N LEU A 22 -18.90 -7.53 4.31
CA LEU A 22 -17.50 -7.10 4.32
C LEU A 22 -17.21 -6.35 5.62
N PRO A 23 -16.06 -6.63 6.26
CA PRO A 23 -15.63 -5.82 7.38
C PRO A 23 -15.44 -4.36 6.92
N PRO A 24 -15.66 -3.37 7.80
CA PRO A 24 -15.42 -1.98 7.46
C PRO A 24 -13.96 -1.79 7.05
N LYS A 25 -13.73 -0.90 6.09
CA LYS A 25 -12.36 -0.57 5.66
C LYS A 25 -11.63 0.07 6.84
N PRO A 26 -10.39 -0.34 7.14
CA PRO A 26 -9.58 0.30 8.17
C PRO A 26 -9.43 1.80 7.94
N VAL A 27 -9.43 2.56 9.02
CA VAL A 27 -9.22 4.02 9.00
C VAL A 27 -7.91 4.30 9.71
N PRO A 28 -7.00 5.11 9.13
CA PRO A 28 -5.73 5.44 9.77
C PRO A 28 -5.97 6.21 11.08
N LYS A 29 -5.19 5.89 12.11
CA LYS A 29 -5.22 6.55 13.44
C LYS A 29 -4.48 7.89 13.47
N ILE A 30 -3.85 8.25 12.35
CA ILE A 30 -3.11 9.50 12.14
C ILE A 30 -3.54 10.11 10.81
N ASP A 31 -3.48 11.44 10.70
CA ASP A 31 -3.69 12.12 9.41
C ASP A 31 -2.58 11.73 8.43
N LEU A 32 -2.98 11.24 7.26
CA LEU A 32 -2.05 10.83 6.21
C LEU A 32 -1.28 12.01 5.61
N GLN A 33 -1.82 13.23 5.69
CA GLN A 33 -1.11 14.41 5.23
C GLN A 33 -0.04 14.82 6.24
N GLU A 34 -0.38 14.85 7.52
CA GLU A 34 0.58 15.07 8.61
C GLU A 34 1.72 14.06 8.56
N TRP A 35 1.41 12.77 8.33
CA TRP A 35 2.44 11.76 8.13
C TRP A 35 3.38 12.06 6.96
N LYS A 36 2.86 12.47 5.81
CA LYS A 36 3.68 12.82 4.64
C LYS A 36 4.59 14.02 4.92
N ASP A 37 4.10 14.99 5.67
CA ASP A 37 4.90 16.18 6.00
C ASP A 37 6.00 15.82 6.98
N MET A 38 5.73 14.99 7.99
CA MET A 38 6.78 14.41 8.85
C MET A 38 7.82 13.59 8.07
N GLN A 39 7.39 12.84 7.04
CA GLN A 39 8.33 12.10 6.17
C GLN A 39 9.28 13.03 5.40
N LYS A 40 8.79 14.17 4.89
CA LYS A 40 9.66 15.16 4.22
C LYS A 40 10.71 15.70 5.17
N VAL A 41 10.28 16.11 6.37
CA VAL A 41 11.18 16.60 7.40
C VAL A 41 12.24 15.55 7.75
N MET A 42 11.84 14.30 7.95
CA MET A 42 12.76 13.20 8.22
C MET A 42 13.75 12.99 7.08
N TYR A 43 13.30 13.08 5.83
CA TYR A 43 14.15 12.94 4.65
C TYR A 43 15.22 14.05 4.60
N ASP A 44 14.85 15.30 4.86
CA ASP A 44 15.76 16.45 4.89
C ASP A 44 16.80 16.28 6.03
N LEU A 45 16.36 15.87 7.21
CA LEU A 45 17.25 15.60 8.36
C LEU A 45 18.23 14.46 8.05
N GLN A 46 17.78 13.40 7.40
CA GLN A 46 18.65 12.30 6.96
C GLN A 46 19.64 12.74 5.89
N GLY A 47 19.25 13.67 5.01
CA GLY A 47 20.15 14.30 4.03
C GLY A 47 21.30 15.02 4.71
N GLN A 48 20.97 15.92 5.64
CA GLN A 48 21.98 16.65 6.40
C GLN A 48 22.84 15.77 7.30
N SER A 49 22.26 14.75 7.93
CA SER A 49 23.01 13.78 8.73
C SER A 49 24.06 13.02 7.90
N ARG A 50 23.72 12.68 6.64
CA ARG A 50 24.69 12.07 5.71
C ARG A 50 25.82 13.02 5.35
N GLU A 51 25.50 14.31 5.18
CA GLU A 51 26.50 15.32 4.88
C GLU A 51 27.42 15.58 6.07
N ILE A 52 26.89 15.66 7.28
CA ILE A 52 27.69 15.73 8.52
C ILE A 52 28.68 14.55 8.58
N LYS A 53 28.22 13.32 8.35
CA LYS A 53 29.11 12.16 8.37
C LYS A 53 30.23 12.23 7.34
N ARG A 54 29.95 12.71 6.13
CA ARG A 54 30.98 12.93 5.09
C ARG A 54 31.99 13.99 5.53
N THR A 55 31.50 15.13 6.01
CA THR A 55 32.34 16.23 6.53
C THR A 55 33.25 15.73 7.66
N GLN A 56 32.74 14.93 8.61
CA GLN A 56 33.53 14.34 9.68
C GLN A 56 34.60 13.37 9.16
N GLN A 57 34.29 12.58 8.14
CA GLN A 57 35.26 11.69 7.50
C GLN A 57 36.39 12.50 6.81
N ASP A 58 36.02 13.59 6.12
CA ASP A 58 36.99 14.47 5.48
C ASP A 58 37.88 15.18 6.50
N ILE A 59 37.31 15.70 7.57
CA ILE A 59 38.07 16.29 8.70
C ILE A 59 39.04 15.25 9.29
N SER A 60 38.58 14.03 9.53
CA SER A 60 39.40 12.95 10.08
C SER A 60 40.57 12.59 9.13
N SER A 61 40.28 12.47 7.85
CA SER A 61 41.29 12.22 6.81
C SER A 61 42.34 13.33 6.74
N MET A 62 41.91 14.60 6.74
CA MET A 62 42.82 15.74 6.70
C MET A 62 43.65 15.88 7.98
N LYS A 63 43.06 15.60 9.16
CA LYS A 63 43.81 15.55 10.44
C LYS A 63 44.89 14.47 10.40
N LYS A 64 44.59 13.31 9.80
CA LYS A 64 45.59 12.24 9.62
C LYS A 64 46.73 12.71 8.71
N GLN A 65 46.39 13.29 7.54
CA GLN A 65 47.39 13.87 6.62
C GLN A 65 48.25 14.91 7.33
N LEU A 66 47.63 15.80 8.12
CA LEU A 66 48.34 16.84 8.88
C LEU A 66 49.32 16.21 9.87
N SER A 67 48.97 15.12 10.51
CA SER A 67 49.86 14.39 11.45
C SER A 67 51.07 13.72 10.76
N GLU A 68 50.89 13.31 9.51
CA GLU A 68 51.92 12.69 8.68
C GLU A 68 52.90 13.71 8.07
N LEU A 69 52.51 15.00 7.95
CA LEU A 69 53.34 16.09 7.45
C LEU A 69 54.40 16.49 8.48
N ARG A 70 55.55 15.80 8.48
CA ARG A 70 56.72 16.11 9.31
C ARG A 70 57.79 16.73 8.44
N GLY A 71 58.43 17.82 8.93
CA GLY A 71 59.59 18.46 8.30
C GLY A 71 59.50 19.98 8.14
N PHE A 72 60.63 20.63 8.22
CA PHE A 72 60.78 22.08 8.23
C PHE A 72 60.22 22.83 7.00
N PHE A 73 60.20 22.19 5.83
CA PHE A 73 59.82 22.79 4.55
C PHE A 73 58.30 22.69 4.23
N LYS A 74 57.50 22.06 5.08
CA LYS A 74 56.05 21.79 4.83
C LYS A 74 55.10 22.78 5.53
N GLY A 75 55.61 23.91 6.02
CA GLY A 75 54.80 24.90 6.74
C GLY A 75 53.65 25.50 5.96
N LYS A 76 53.79 25.70 4.64
CA LYS A 76 52.69 26.19 3.78
C LYS A 76 51.57 25.12 3.60
N GLU A 77 51.96 23.89 3.39
CA GLU A 77 51.03 22.78 3.22
C GLU A 77 50.23 22.53 4.52
N ARG A 78 50.90 22.58 5.66
CA ARG A 78 50.25 22.47 6.98
C ARG A 78 49.22 23.57 7.19
N LYS A 79 49.58 24.84 6.97
CA LYS A 79 48.62 25.94 7.09
C LYS A 79 47.43 25.82 6.14
N SER A 80 47.67 25.33 4.93
CA SER A 80 46.59 25.07 3.97
C SER A 80 45.63 23.96 4.46
N LEU A 81 46.14 22.87 5.03
CA LEU A 81 45.29 21.80 5.59
C LEU A 81 44.57 22.25 6.85
N GLU A 82 45.25 22.99 7.74
CA GLU A 82 44.62 23.55 8.94
C GLU A 82 43.44 24.48 8.57
N GLY A 83 43.64 25.38 7.59
CA GLY A 83 42.53 26.23 7.12
C GLY A 83 41.37 25.45 6.46
N LYS A 84 41.66 24.36 5.74
CA LYS A 84 40.60 23.50 5.22
C LYS A 84 39.83 22.74 6.32
N ILE A 85 40.54 22.25 7.34
CA ILE A 85 39.94 21.61 8.49
C ILE A 85 39.00 22.59 9.21
N GLU A 86 39.44 23.83 9.45
CA GLU A 86 38.63 24.86 10.09
C GLU A 86 37.35 25.16 9.30
N LEU A 87 37.46 25.28 7.97
CA LEU A 87 36.26 25.46 7.10
C LEU A 87 35.29 24.31 7.17
N LEU A 88 35.77 23.07 7.22
CA LEU A 88 34.91 21.87 7.36
C LEU A 88 34.27 21.77 8.76
N GLU A 89 35.00 22.12 9.81
CA GLU A 89 34.46 22.19 11.17
C GLU A 89 33.36 23.26 11.29
N ASP A 90 33.51 24.37 10.61
CA ASP A 90 32.47 25.39 10.54
C ASP A 90 31.30 24.99 9.70
N LEU A 91 31.50 24.23 8.63
CA LEU A 91 30.43 23.63 7.85
C LEU A 91 29.63 22.63 8.72
N GLU A 92 30.30 21.76 9.45
CA GLU A 92 29.66 20.81 10.36
C GLU A 92 28.76 21.51 11.38
N LYS A 93 29.26 22.57 12.03
CA LYS A 93 28.47 23.39 12.98
C LYS A 93 27.24 23.99 12.31
N ARG A 94 27.38 24.51 11.09
CA ARG A 94 26.24 25.07 10.32
C ARG A 94 25.20 24.00 10.00
N LEU A 95 25.62 22.79 9.60
CA LEU A 95 24.71 21.68 9.31
C LEU A 95 23.95 21.27 10.56
N HIS A 96 24.61 21.14 11.71
CA HIS A 96 23.93 20.86 13.00
C HIS A 96 22.90 21.94 13.35
N LYS A 97 23.26 23.21 13.22
CA LYS A 97 22.35 24.33 13.47
C LYS A 97 21.16 24.32 12.50
N SER A 98 21.40 23.97 11.24
CA SER A 98 20.33 23.84 10.22
C SER A 98 19.37 22.72 10.60
N MET A 99 19.84 21.55 11.04
CA MET A 99 18.97 20.47 11.52
C MET A 99 18.09 20.91 12.69
N GLU A 100 18.65 21.64 13.65
CA GLU A 100 17.87 22.19 14.77
C GLU A 100 16.81 23.20 14.27
N GLN A 101 17.14 24.03 13.29
CA GLN A 101 16.21 25.00 12.73
C GLN A 101 15.07 24.32 11.98
N ILE A 102 15.33 23.23 11.24
CA ILE A 102 14.29 22.44 10.57
C ILE A 102 13.30 21.93 11.59
N VAL A 103 13.78 21.31 12.66
CA VAL A 103 12.93 20.73 13.72
C VAL A 103 12.11 21.80 14.45
N LYS A 104 12.72 22.96 14.74
CA LYS A 104 12.02 24.09 15.39
C LYS A 104 10.96 24.72 14.50
N ARG A 105 11.18 24.76 13.19
CA ARG A 105 10.19 25.27 12.22
C ARG A 105 8.91 24.43 12.21
N GLU A 106 9.04 23.16 12.50
CA GLU A 106 7.91 22.20 12.61
C GLU A 106 7.36 22.12 14.04
N ASP A 107 7.59 23.16 14.85
CA ASP A 107 7.09 23.29 16.23
C ASP A 107 7.55 22.21 17.22
N TYR A 108 8.66 21.51 16.91
CA TYR A 108 9.27 20.59 17.87
C TYR A 108 10.38 21.25 18.68
N PRO A 109 10.44 21.02 19.99
CA PRO A 109 11.43 21.67 20.84
C PRO A 109 12.87 21.24 20.55
N ASN A 110 13.08 20.01 20.07
CA ASN A 110 14.38 19.46 19.71
C ASN A 110 14.24 18.22 18.83
N MET A 111 15.37 17.75 18.30
CA MET A 111 15.45 16.55 17.44
C MET A 111 14.91 15.29 18.11
N GLN A 112 15.16 15.09 19.40
CA GLN A 112 14.69 13.89 20.10
C GLN A 112 13.17 13.87 20.25
N ALA A 113 12.55 15.02 20.49
CA ALA A 113 11.09 15.15 20.54
C ALA A 113 10.48 14.82 19.19
N PHE A 114 11.01 15.37 18.07
CA PHE A 114 10.58 15.03 16.72
C PHE A 114 10.73 13.53 16.46
N GLN A 115 11.89 12.95 16.71
CA GLN A 115 12.15 11.51 16.47
C GLN A 115 11.17 10.62 17.24
N LYS A 116 10.83 10.98 18.48
CA LYS A 116 9.87 10.24 19.29
C LYS A 116 8.46 10.26 18.67
N VAL A 117 8.02 11.43 18.18
CA VAL A 117 6.72 11.58 17.53
C VAL A 117 6.71 10.85 16.19
N TYR A 118 7.77 11.01 15.39
CA TYR A 118 7.92 10.31 14.12
C TYR A 118 7.85 8.78 14.28
N ASN A 119 8.60 8.21 15.20
CA ASN A 119 8.60 6.75 15.45
C ASN A 119 7.22 6.26 15.87
N LYS A 120 6.48 7.04 16.69
CA LYS A 120 5.11 6.71 17.07
C LYS A 120 4.17 6.75 15.87
N ALA A 121 4.28 7.77 15.03
CA ALA A 121 3.49 7.91 13.81
C ALA A 121 3.79 6.78 12.83
N GLU A 122 5.05 6.42 12.64
CA GLU A 122 5.50 5.32 11.79
C GLU A 122 4.88 3.98 12.24
N ALA A 123 4.89 3.70 13.54
CA ALA A 123 4.26 2.49 14.09
C ALA A 123 2.76 2.44 13.79
N LEU A 124 2.03 3.56 13.94
CA LEU A 124 0.60 3.64 13.63
C LEU A 124 0.31 3.45 12.14
N ILE A 125 1.16 3.96 11.27
CA ILE A 125 1.03 3.77 9.82
C ILE A 125 1.36 2.33 9.41
N MET A 126 2.34 1.70 10.03
CA MET A 126 2.64 0.28 9.79
C MET A 126 1.45 -0.60 10.18
N GLU A 127 0.87 -0.40 11.37
CA GLU A 127 -0.34 -1.08 11.82
C GLU A 127 -1.50 -0.91 10.82
N TYR A 128 -1.76 0.33 10.43
CA TYR A 128 -2.79 0.64 9.43
C TYR A 128 -2.56 -0.07 8.09
N ASN A 129 -1.32 -0.10 7.60
CA ASN A 129 -0.99 -0.76 6.34
C ASN A 129 -1.17 -2.28 6.42
N GLU A 130 -0.86 -2.90 7.56
CA GLU A 130 -1.10 -4.32 7.79
C GLU A 130 -2.60 -4.64 7.82
N GLU A 131 -3.39 -3.86 8.57
CA GLU A 131 -4.85 -3.98 8.60
C GLU A 131 -5.45 -3.80 7.20
N LEU A 132 -4.97 -2.82 6.44
CA LEU A 132 -5.43 -2.55 5.08
C LEU A 132 -5.09 -3.70 4.11
N ARG A 133 -3.91 -4.31 4.25
CA ARG A 133 -3.54 -5.51 3.48
C ARG A 133 -4.44 -6.70 3.83
N ALA A 134 -4.65 -6.95 5.13
CA ALA A 134 -5.53 -8.01 5.59
C ALA A 134 -6.96 -7.81 5.09
N TRP A 135 -7.48 -6.57 5.15
CA TRP A 135 -8.80 -6.23 4.63
C TRP A 135 -8.90 -6.44 3.10
N LYS A 136 -7.89 -6.04 2.32
CA LYS A 136 -7.84 -6.28 0.87
C LYS A 136 -7.87 -7.77 0.56
N ASN A 137 -7.02 -8.56 1.21
CA ASN A 137 -6.98 -10.01 1.00
C ASN A 137 -8.32 -10.68 1.31
N GLN A 138 -8.98 -10.30 2.41
CA GLN A 138 -10.30 -10.80 2.75
C GLN A 138 -11.37 -10.41 1.72
N THR A 139 -11.28 -9.19 1.16
CA THR A 139 -12.24 -8.71 0.17
C THR A 139 -12.02 -9.38 -1.19
N GLU A 140 -10.78 -9.67 -1.57
CA GLU A 140 -10.43 -10.37 -2.81
C GLU A 140 -10.84 -11.85 -2.73
N GLN A 141 -10.51 -12.56 -1.66
CA GLN A 141 -10.94 -13.95 -1.46
C GLN A 141 -12.45 -14.10 -1.48
N LYS A 142 -13.20 -13.12 -0.93
CA LYS A 142 -14.67 -13.13 -1.02
C LYS A 142 -15.20 -12.82 -2.41
N LYS A 143 -14.43 -12.16 -3.27
CA LYS A 143 -14.79 -11.94 -4.69
C LYS A 143 -14.51 -13.17 -5.54
N GLU A 144 -13.43 -13.89 -5.25
CA GLU A 144 -13.02 -15.11 -5.95
C GLU A 144 -13.85 -16.34 -5.55
N ASN A 145 -14.36 -16.36 -4.31
CA ASN A 145 -15.39 -17.30 -3.85
C ASN A 145 -16.76 -16.59 -3.77
N PRO A 146 -17.39 -16.22 -4.87
CA PRO A 146 -18.82 -16.05 -4.88
C PRO A 146 -19.36 -17.45 -4.53
N LEU A 147 -20.08 -17.57 -3.38
CA LEU A 147 -20.88 -18.73 -3.01
C LEU A 147 -21.23 -19.51 -4.27
N GLU A 148 -20.78 -20.78 -4.40
CA GLU A 148 -20.92 -21.62 -5.57
C GLU A 148 -22.12 -21.18 -6.41
N GLN A 149 -21.86 -20.36 -7.40
CA GLN A 149 -22.91 -20.12 -8.39
C GLN A 149 -23.14 -21.51 -8.94
N PRO A 150 -24.35 -22.08 -8.82
CA PRO A 150 -24.62 -23.34 -9.47
C PRO A 150 -24.14 -23.13 -10.90
N LYS A 151 -23.10 -23.88 -11.30
CA LYS A 151 -22.48 -23.74 -12.63
C LYS A 151 -23.63 -23.55 -13.58
N LYS A 152 -23.77 -22.38 -14.20
CA LYS A 152 -24.86 -22.15 -15.15
C LYS A 152 -24.70 -23.25 -16.16
N ALA A 153 -25.56 -24.27 -16.08
CA ALA A 153 -25.49 -25.41 -16.96
C ALA A 153 -25.39 -24.83 -18.36
N SER A 154 -24.32 -25.16 -19.05
CA SER A 154 -24.01 -24.62 -20.38
C SER A 154 -25.31 -24.73 -21.19
N VAL A 155 -25.57 -23.76 -22.06
CA VAL A 155 -26.75 -23.80 -22.96
C VAL A 155 -26.79 -25.16 -23.66
N LEU A 156 -25.64 -25.73 -24.01
CA LEU A 156 -25.46 -27.08 -24.51
C LEU A 156 -25.95 -28.18 -23.58
N GLU A 157 -25.62 -28.11 -22.28
CA GLU A 157 -26.10 -29.09 -21.27
C GLU A 157 -27.63 -29.01 -21.08
N LYS A 158 -28.20 -27.80 -21.14
CA LYS A 158 -29.64 -27.63 -21.07
C LYS A 158 -30.31 -28.17 -22.35
N LEU A 159 -29.73 -27.96 -23.52
CA LEU A 159 -30.21 -28.51 -24.79
C LEU A 159 -30.14 -30.04 -24.80
N HIS A 160 -29.04 -30.62 -24.32
CA HIS A 160 -28.90 -32.06 -24.17
C HIS A 160 -29.93 -32.66 -23.21
N ARG A 161 -30.21 -31.99 -22.07
CA ARG A 161 -31.22 -32.43 -21.10
C ARG A 161 -32.62 -32.38 -21.74
N TYR A 162 -32.99 -31.33 -22.46
CA TYR A 162 -34.25 -31.24 -23.17
C TYR A 162 -34.38 -32.27 -24.30
N GLN A 163 -33.32 -32.60 -25.01
CA GLN A 163 -33.29 -33.63 -26.00
C GLN A 163 -33.47 -35.04 -25.42
N GLN A 164 -32.90 -35.33 -24.25
CA GLN A 164 -33.08 -36.58 -23.53
C GLN A 164 -34.49 -36.71 -22.97
N GLU A 165 -35.03 -35.64 -22.39
CA GLU A 165 -36.41 -35.62 -21.85
C GLU A 165 -37.45 -35.80 -22.97
N GLY A 166 -37.22 -35.20 -24.17
CA GLY A 166 -38.07 -35.34 -25.35
C GLY A 166 -38.03 -36.74 -25.94
N ARG A 167 -36.94 -37.53 -25.77
CA ARG A 167 -36.81 -38.93 -26.19
C ARG A 167 -37.50 -39.93 -25.28
N GLN A 168 -37.74 -39.57 -24.00
CA GLN A 168 -38.34 -40.44 -23.00
C GLN A 168 -39.87 -40.30 -22.92
N GLN A 169 -40.48 -39.38 -23.65
CA GLN A 169 -41.92 -39.31 -23.67
C GLN A 169 -42.47 -40.43 -24.57
N PRO A 170 -43.31 -41.37 -24.02
CA PRO A 170 -43.89 -42.41 -24.84
C PRO A 170 -44.81 -41.78 -25.92
N LYS A 171 -44.57 -42.16 -27.16
CA LYS A 171 -45.42 -41.75 -28.28
C LYS A 171 -46.87 -42.12 -27.96
N ARG A 172 -47.71 -41.13 -27.67
CA ARG A 172 -49.15 -41.35 -27.54
C ARG A 172 -49.66 -41.89 -28.87
N LEU A 173 -50.08 -43.16 -28.83
CA LEU A 173 -50.78 -43.81 -29.95
C LEU A 173 -52.07 -43.02 -30.23
N VAL A 174 -52.07 -42.34 -31.35
CA VAL A 174 -53.30 -41.74 -31.86
C VAL A 174 -54.23 -42.87 -32.33
N LYS A 175 -55.25 -43.15 -31.53
CA LYS A 175 -56.34 -44.04 -31.95
C LYS A 175 -57.04 -43.40 -33.15
N LYS A 176 -56.90 -44.01 -34.33
CA LYS A 176 -57.74 -43.74 -35.51
C LYS A 176 -59.19 -44.09 -35.16
N LYS A 177 -60.07 -43.10 -35.13
CA LYS A 177 -61.50 -43.29 -35.04
C LYS A 177 -61.96 -43.71 -36.43
N SER A 178 -62.38 -44.98 -36.57
CA SER A 178 -63.07 -45.48 -37.77
C SER A 178 -64.44 -44.81 -37.84
N MET A 179 -64.67 -44.08 -38.92
CA MET A 179 -66.02 -43.62 -39.27
C MET A 179 -66.70 -44.79 -39.98
N ASP A 180 -67.57 -45.47 -39.23
CA ASP A 180 -68.61 -46.30 -39.86
C ASP A 180 -69.70 -45.39 -40.35
N ARG A 181 -69.87 -45.48 -41.65
CA ARG A 181 -70.96 -44.91 -42.42
C ARG A 181 -71.99 -46.01 -42.60
N GLU A 182 -73.13 -45.91 -41.92
CA GLU A 182 -74.35 -46.65 -42.33
C GLU A 182 -75.42 -45.70 -42.76
N ARG A 183 -76.06 -46.14 -43.82
CA ARG A 183 -77.18 -45.70 -44.69
C ARG A 183 -78.34 -45.00 -43.95
#